data_6165ff633d1cc0a3717447accb131cd9
#
_entry.id   6165ff633d1cc0a3717447accb131cd9
#
_cell.length_a   1.000
_cell.length_b   1.000
_cell.length_c   1.000
_cell.angle_alpha   90.00
_cell.angle_beta   90.00
_cell.angle_gamma   90.00
#
_symmetry.space_group_name_H-M   'P 1'
#
loop_
_entity.id
_entity.type
_entity.pdbx_description
1 polymer ?
#
loop_
_entity_poly.entity_id
_entity_poly.type
_entity_poly.pdbx_seq_one_letter_code
_entity_poly.pdbx_strand_id
1 'polypeptide(L)'
;DKVFNKVIINSAPEEITHLRRVMLTSGPGGRQAWKDLQGATIEHIRQESTKGLGMDSADRPIVSPAKMNQVVNKLDNNGRLDLVLGKRQAQLIRDLNDVAQYVNTVPPGTLVNASGTAGVLLAALGEAGIAGATTGLPVPVLSLLKALRGQVKDAKIRTKIRRALDSQQGAE
;
A
#
# COMPACT_ATOMS: atom_id res chain seq x y z
N ASP A 1 -0.81 -18.45 -2.34
CA ASP A 1 0.53 -17.83 -2.46
C ASP A 1 1.35 -18.31 -3.67
N LYS A 2 1.40 -19.63 -3.98
CA LYS A 2 2.17 -20.13 -5.15
C LYS A 2 1.68 -19.56 -6.48
N VAL A 3 0.37 -19.44 -6.67
CA VAL A 3 -0.24 -18.89 -7.89
C VAL A 3 0.09 -17.41 -8.01
N PHE A 4 -0.09 -16.63 -6.94
CA PHE A 4 0.24 -15.21 -6.91
C PHE A 4 1.71 -14.95 -7.23
N ASN A 5 2.62 -15.68 -6.58
CA ASN A 5 4.06 -15.56 -6.85
C ASN A 5 4.40 -15.85 -8.30
N LYS A 6 3.81 -16.89 -8.90
CA LYS A 6 4.05 -17.25 -10.30
C LYS A 6 3.48 -16.20 -11.24
N VAL A 7 2.27 -15.72 -11.00
CA VAL A 7 1.51 -14.86 -11.92
C VAL A 7 1.92 -13.38 -11.82
N ILE A 8 2.31 -12.89 -10.63
CA ILE A 8 2.63 -11.47 -10.43
C ILE A 8 4.11 -11.26 -10.18
N ILE A 9 4.71 -12.00 -9.23
CA ILE A 9 6.09 -11.74 -8.81
C ILE A 9 7.11 -12.15 -9.88
N ASN A 10 6.87 -13.30 -10.53
CA ASN A 10 7.82 -13.91 -11.46
C ASN A 10 7.47 -13.69 -12.94
N SER A 11 6.28 -13.16 -13.25
CA SER A 11 5.87 -12.91 -14.64
C SER A 11 6.56 -11.70 -15.24
N ALA A 12 6.73 -11.72 -16.55
CA ALA A 12 7.14 -10.54 -17.31
C ALA A 12 6.00 -9.48 -17.33
N PRO A 13 6.32 -8.18 -17.45
CA PRO A 13 5.31 -7.11 -17.52
C PRO A 13 4.30 -7.33 -18.66
N GLU A 14 4.73 -7.90 -19.78
CA GLU A 14 3.90 -8.21 -20.94
C GLU A 14 2.85 -9.27 -20.62
N GLU A 15 3.22 -10.28 -19.83
CA GLU A 15 2.30 -11.35 -19.39
C GLU A 15 1.22 -10.79 -18.46
N ILE A 16 1.58 -9.89 -17.54
CA ILE A 16 0.63 -9.21 -16.65
C ILE A 16 -0.33 -8.34 -17.46
N THR A 17 0.20 -7.62 -18.46
CA THR A 17 -0.60 -6.79 -19.37
C THR A 17 -1.58 -7.64 -20.18
N HIS A 18 -1.13 -8.78 -20.69
CA HIS A 18 -1.98 -9.73 -21.42
C HIS A 18 -3.08 -10.30 -20.50
N LEU A 19 -2.70 -10.79 -19.33
CA LEU A 19 -3.64 -11.31 -18.32
C LEU A 19 -4.71 -10.28 -17.97
N ARG A 20 -4.29 -9.03 -17.69
CA ARG A 20 -5.22 -7.92 -17.42
C ARG A 20 -6.22 -7.74 -18.55
N ARG A 21 -5.75 -7.71 -19.80
CA ARG A 21 -6.61 -7.56 -20.97
C ARG A 21 -7.64 -8.68 -21.02
N VAL A 22 -7.19 -9.94 -20.95
CA VAL A 22 -8.07 -11.12 -20.99
C VAL A 22 -9.11 -11.05 -19.89
N MET A 23 -8.71 -10.81 -18.64
CA MET A 23 -9.65 -10.73 -17.51
C MET A 23 -10.67 -9.60 -17.68
N LEU A 24 -10.25 -8.41 -18.09
CA LEU A 24 -11.16 -7.27 -18.24
C LEU A 24 -12.15 -7.44 -19.40
N THR A 25 -11.79 -8.19 -20.44
CA THR A 25 -12.67 -8.46 -21.61
C THR A 25 -13.54 -9.70 -21.42
N SER A 26 -13.28 -10.57 -20.45
CA SER A 26 -14.03 -11.81 -20.20
C SER A 26 -15.35 -11.60 -19.42
N GLY A 27 -15.89 -10.40 -19.42
CA GLY A 27 -17.17 -10.09 -18.79
C GLY A 27 -17.07 -9.85 -17.27
N PRO A 28 -18.21 -9.93 -16.54
CA PRO A 28 -18.24 -9.58 -15.11
C PRO A 28 -17.34 -10.45 -14.24
N GLY A 29 -17.29 -11.76 -14.48
CA GLY A 29 -16.46 -12.70 -13.73
C GLY A 29 -14.97 -12.40 -13.90
N GLY A 30 -14.52 -12.08 -15.11
CA GLY A 30 -13.12 -11.70 -15.35
C GLY A 30 -12.76 -10.38 -14.66
N ARG A 31 -13.64 -9.39 -14.69
CA ARG A 31 -13.43 -8.13 -13.96
C ARG A 31 -13.37 -8.35 -12.44
N GLN A 32 -14.19 -9.23 -11.89
CA GLN A 32 -14.12 -9.59 -10.48
C GLN A 32 -12.79 -10.29 -10.16
N ALA A 33 -12.39 -11.28 -10.95
CA ALA A 33 -11.10 -11.97 -10.78
C ALA A 33 -9.91 -11.01 -10.81
N TRP A 34 -9.97 -9.95 -11.65
CA TRP A 34 -8.93 -8.93 -11.66
C TRP A 34 -8.92 -8.11 -10.35
N LYS A 35 -10.09 -7.74 -9.81
CA LYS A 35 -10.18 -7.07 -8.50
C LYS A 35 -9.65 -7.95 -7.37
N ASP A 36 -9.97 -9.23 -7.40
CA ASP A 36 -9.47 -10.19 -6.41
C ASP A 36 -7.95 -10.30 -6.46
N LEU A 37 -7.35 -10.27 -7.65
CA LEU A 37 -5.90 -10.25 -7.85
C LEU A 37 -5.27 -8.96 -7.30
N GLN A 38 -5.92 -7.81 -7.49
CA GLN A 38 -5.50 -6.55 -6.89
C GLN A 38 -5.55 -6.61 -5.36
N GLY A 39 -6.62 -7.16 -4.78
CA GLY A 39 -6.74 -7.41 -3.34
C GLY A 39 -5.64 -8.34 -2.82
N ALA A 40 -5.38 -9.44 -3.52
CA ALA A 40 -4.31 -10.37 -3.18
C ALA A 40 -2.91 -9.71 -3.22
N THR A 41 -2.70 -8.75 -4.12
CA THR A 41 -1.44 -8.00 -4.19
C THR A 41 -1.23 -7.16 -2.94
N ILE A 42 -2.26 -6.49 -2.46
CA ILE A 42 -2.20 -5.68 -1.24
C ILE A 42 -2.03 -6.56 -0.01
N GLU A 43 -2.77 -7.66 0.06
CA GLU A 43 -2.65 -8.63 1.15
C GLU A 43 -1.24 -9.26 1.20
N HIS A 44 -0.61 -9.52 0.05
CA HIS A 44 0.78 -9.97 -0.01
C HIS A 44 1.75 -8.93 0.58
N ILE A 45 1.58 -7.64 0.24
CA ILE A 45 2.39 -6.57 0.84
C ILE A 45 2.23 -6.59 2.37
N ARG A 46 1.00 -6.72 2.85
CA ARG A 46 0.68 -6.76 4.28
C ARG A 46 1.34 -7.96 4.97
N GLN A 47 1.14 -9.17 4.44
CA GLN A 47 1.69 -10.40 5.01
C GLN A 47 3.21 -10.38 5.07
N GLU A 48 3.89 -10.01 3.99
CA GLU A 48 5.34 -9.94 3.96
C GLU A 48 5.88 -8.84 4.90
N SER A 49 5.15 -7.74 5.07
CA SER A 49 5.55 -6.64 5.97
C SER A 49 5.43 -7.01 7.45
N THR A 50 4.58 -7.95 7.81
CA THR A 50 4.34 -8.41 9.20
C THR A 50 4.99 -9.75 9.53
N LYS A 51 5.50 -10.45 8.53
CA LYS A 51 6.02 -11.82 8.64
C LYS A 51 7.11 -11.95 9.68
N GLY A 52 6.93 -12.91 10.60
CA GLY A 52 7.90 -13.18 11.68
C GLY A 52 7.97 -12.10 12.76
N LEU A 53 6.99 -11.19 12.81
CA LEU A 53 6.82 -10.21 13.86
C LEU A 53 5.59 -10.60 14.71
N GLY A 54 5.59 -10.20 15.98
CA GLY A 54 4.47 -10.46 16.90
C GLY A 54 3.33 -9.46 16.72
N MET A 55 2.45 -9.44 17.73
CA MET A 55 1.39 -8.45 17.89
C MET A 55 1.85 -7.32 18.82
N ASP A 56 1.30 -6.14 18.66
CA ASP A 56 1.47 -5.03 19.61
C ASP A 56 0.56 -5.20 20.84
N SER A 57 0.65 -4.28 21.78
CA SER A 57 -0.18 -4.29 23.00
C SER A 57 -1.70 -4.15 22.75
N ALA A 58 -2.10 -3.82 21.56
CA ALA A 58 -3.49 -3.71 21.11
C ALA A 58 -3.90 -4.86 20.18
N ASP A 59 -3.15 -5.98 20.22
CA ASP A 59 -3.39 -7.19 19.41
C ASP A 59 -3.38 -6.95 17.90
N ARG A 60 -2.59 -5.96 17.44
CA ARG A 60 -2.40 -5.63 16.02
C ARG A 60 -1.06 -6.16 15.52
N PRO A 61 -0.99 -6.70 14.29
CA PRO A 61 0.28 -7.14 13.72
C PRO A 61 1.32 -6.01 13.69
N ILE A 62 2.49 -6.29 14.23
CA ILE A 62 3.62 -5.35 14.13
C ILE A 62 4.10 -5.32 12.69
N VAL A 63 4.29 -4.12 12.15
CA VAL A 63 4.76 -3.88 10.79
C VAL A 63 6.20 -3.45 10.80
N SER A 64 7.01 -4.08 9.96
CA SER A 64 8.37 -3.63 9.68
C SER A 64 8.37 -2.71 8.45
N PRO A 65 8.69 -1.41 8.60
CA PRO A 65 8.86 -0.51 7.45
C PRO A 65 9.92 -1.04 6.48
N ALA A 66 11.01 -1.62 6.97
CA ALA A 66 12.06 -2.20 6.13
C ALA A 66 11.54 -3.36 5.26
N LYS A 67 10.75 -4.28 5.82
CA LYS A 67 10.12 -5.38 5.06
C LYS A 67 9.08 -4.86 4.07
N MET A 68 8.28 -3.87 4.49
CA MET A 68 7.34 -3.19 3.60
C MET A 68 8.07 -2.58 2.39
N ASN A 69 9.17 -1.89 2.62
CA ASN A 69 9.99 -1.32 1.55
C ASN A 69 10.55 -2.40 0.60
N GLN A 70 11.01 -3.52 1.15
CA GLN A 70 11.52 -4.62 0.33
C GLN A 70 10.44 -5.21 -0.58
N VAL A 71 9.26 -5.50 -0.06
CA VAL A 71 8.17 -6.09 -0.86
C VAL A 71 7.60 -5.10 -1.86
N VAL A 72 7.43 -3.83 -1.48
CA VAL A 72 6.98 -2.78 -2.40
C VAL A 72 7.97 -2.60 -3.54
N ASN A 73 9.26 -2.48 -3.26
CA ASN A 73 10.29 -2.35 -4.31
C ASN A 73 10.35 -3.59 -5.21
N LYS A 74 10.17 -4.79 -4.67
CA LYS A 74 10.14 -6.03 -5.45
C LYS A 74 8.95 -6.06 -6.42
N LEU A 75 7.78 -5.61 -5.98
CA LEU A 75 6.58 -5.50 -6.81
C LEU A 75 6.67 -4.34 -7.80
N ASP A 76 7.33 -3.24 -7.42
CA ASP A 76 7.48 -2.06 -8.26
C ASP A 76 8.54 -2.23 -9.36
N ASN A 77 9.41 -3.22 -9.21
CA ASN A 77 10.40 -3.54 -10.22
C ASN A 77 9.72 -3.79 -11.58
N ASN A 78 10.23 -3.15 -12.63
CA ASN A 78 9.67 -3.18 -13.99
C ASN A 78 8.22 -2.65 -14.10
N GLY A 79 7.77 -1.79 -13.18
CA GLY A 79 6.45 -1.17 -13.23
C GLY A 79 5.27 -2.11 -12.94
N ARG A 80 5.53 -3.31 -12.38
CA ARG A 80 4.47 -4.30 -12.10
C ARG A 80 3.38 -3.76 -11.18
N LEU A 81 3.75 -2.93 -10.21
CA LEU A 81 2.79 -2.32 -9.29
C LEU A 81 1.77 -1.46 -10.04
N ASP A 82 2.23 -0.65 -11.01
CA ASP A 82 1.35 0.14 -11.89
C ASP A 82 0.47 -0.73 -12.79
N LEU A 83 1.01 -1.83 -13.29
CA LEU A 83 0.26 -2.73 -14.18
C LEU A 83 -0.88 -3.43 -13.45
N VAL A 84 -0.66 -3.86 -12.21
CA VAL A 84 -1.66 -4.59 -11.41
C VAL A 84 -2.66 -3.63 -10.79
N LEU A 85 -2.22 -2.61 -10.07
CA LEU A 85 -3.07 -1.75 -9.26
C LEU A 85 -3.54 -0.49 -9.99
N GLY A 86 -2.87 -0.13 -11.09
CA GLY A 86 -3.03 1.15 -11.76
C GLY A 86 -2.20 2.25 -11.10
N LYS A 87 -1.86 3.29 -11.89
CA LYS A 87 -0.92 4.35 -11.49
C LYS A 87 -1.29 5.05 -10.19
N ARG A 88 -2.58 5.31 -9.96
CA ARG A 88 -3.06 6.04 -8.77
C ARG A 88 -2.83 5.26 -7.49
N GLN A 89 -3.26 4.00 -7.44
CA GLN A 89 -3.09 3.14 -6.26
C GLN A 89 -1.62 2.77 -6.03
N ALA A 90 -0.89 2.47 -7.08
CA ALA A 90 0.54 2.20 -6.99
C ALA A 90 1.31 3.41 -6.42
N GLN A 91 0.97 4.64 -6.85
CA GLN A 91 1.59 5.84 -6.31
C GLN A 91 1.24 6.07 -4.83
N LEU A 92 -0.01 5.79 -4.44
CA LEU A 92 -0.42 5.85 -3.03
C LEU A 92 0.42 4.89 -2.16
N ILE A 93 0.63 3.66 -2.63
CA ILE A 93 1.44 2.66 -1.92
C ILE A 93 2.90 3.14 -1.78
N ARG A 94 3.49 3.69 -2.84
CA ARG A 94 4.84 4.26 -2.79
C ARG A 94 4.92 5.41 -1.79
N ASP A 95 3.97 6.33 -1.82
CA ASP A 95 3.94 7.48 -0.92
C ASP A 95 3.79 7.03 0.55
N LEU A 96 2.93 6.05 0.83
CA LEU A 96 2.75 5.50 2.17
C LEU A 96 4.00 4.72 2.65
N ASN A 97 4.64 3.97 1.76
CA ASN A 97 5.91 3.30 2.05
C ASN A 97 7.00 4.30 2.44
N ASP A 98 7.14 5.39 1.69
CA ASP A 98 8.15 6.41 1.96
C ASP A 98 7.86 7.17 3.27
N VAL A 99 6.60 7.43 3.58
CA VAL A 99 6.21 8.01 4.87
C VAL A 99 6.54 7.05 6.01
N ALA A 100 6.26 5.75 5.86
CA ALA A 100 6.60 4.73 6.86
C ALA A 100 8.12 4.65 7.10
N GLN A 101 8.92 4.68 6.03
CA GLN A 101 10.38 4.71 6.12
C GLN A 101 10.86 5.96 6.88
N TYR A 102 10.37 7.13 6.51
CA TYR A 102 10.75 8.38 7.16
C TYR A 102 10.44 8.37 8.66
N VAL A 103 9.22 7.98 9.05
CA VAL A 103 8.82 7.91 10.46
C VAL A 103 9.73 6.97 11.27
N ASN A 104 10.19 5.88 10.65
CA ASN A 104 11.09 4.93 11.30
C ASN A 104 12.52 5.47 11.48
N THR A 105 12.94 6.47 10.70
CA THR A 105 14.28 7.08 10.80
C THR A 105 14.33 8.27 11.77
N VAL A 106 13.19 8.81 12.16
CA VAL A 106 13.11 9.95 13.07
C VAL A 106 13.27 9.50 14.53
N PRO A 107 14.05 10.21 15.36
CA PRO A 107 14.24 9.84 16.76
C PRO A 107 12.92 9.72 17.54
N PRO A 108 12.82 8.75 18.47
CA PRO A 108 11.64 8.58 19.31
C PRO A 108 11.25 9.88 20.01
N GLY A 109 9.96 10.19 20.06
CA GLY A 109 9.43 11.41 20.68
C GLY A 109 9.40 12.65 19.80
N THR A 110 9.98 12.61 18.59
CA THR A 110 9.95 13.75 17.65
C THR A 110 8.64 13.84 16.89
N LEU A 111 8.00 12.70 16.65
CA LEU A 111 6.69 12.58 16.00
C LEU A 111 5.72 11.85 16.92
N VAL A 112 4.45 12.24 16.88
CA VAL A 112 3.40 11.57 17.64
C VAL A 112 3.21 10.15 17.11
N ASN A 113 3.30 9.15 18.01
CA ASN A 113 3.04 7.71 17.73
C ASN A 113 3.93 7.08 16.62
N ALA A 114 5.22 7.37 16.60
CA ALA A 114 6.15 6.78 15.61
C ALA A 114 6.07 5.24 15.56
N SER A 115 5.92 4.55 16.70
CA SER A 115 5.88 3.08 16.79
C SER A 115 4.60 2.45 16.19
N GLY A 116 3.47 3.17 16.20
CA GLY A 116 2.20 2.69 15.63
C GLY A 116 1.94 3.11 14.18
N THR A 117 2.68 4.10 13.68
CA THR A 117 2.40 4.75 12.40
C THR A 117 2.47 3.79 11.21
N ALA A 118 3.49 2.95 11.13
CA ALA A 118 3.63 1.98 10.05
C ALA A 118 2.47 0.97 10.03
N GLY A 119 2.02 0.52 11.21
CA GLY A 119 0.87 -0.39 11.35
C GLY A 119 -0.43 0.25 10.85
N VAL A 120 -0.69 1.50 11.24
CA VAL A 120 -1.88 2.25 10.79
C VAL A 120 -1.84 2.50 9.29
N LEU A 121 -0.67 2.87 8.72
CA LEU A 121 -0.52 3.07 7.28
C LEU A 121 -0.72 1.75 6.50
N LEU A 122 -0.27 0.62 7.04
CA LEU A 122 -0.46 -0.67 6.39
C LEU A 122 -1.91 -1.18 6.49
N ALA A 123 -2.59 -0.94 7.63
CA ALA A 123 -4.01 -1.23 7.76
C ALA A 123 -4.84 -0.49 6.70
N ALA A 124 -4.44 0.75 6.39
CA ALA A 124 -5.03 1.53 5.30
C ALA A 124 -4.96 0.85 3.94
N LEU A 125 -3.83 0.22 3.65
CA LEU A 125 -3.67 -0.50 2.37
C LEU A 125 -4.65 -1.67 2.27
N GLY A 126 -4.88 -2.41 3.37
CA GLY A 126 -5.82 -3.52 3.40
C GLY A 126 -7.27 -3.08 3.13
N GLU A 127 -7.71 -2.02 3.77
CA GLU A 127 -9.07 -1.52 3.64
C GLU A 127 -9.33 -0.80 2.30
N ALA A 128 -8.38 0.03 1.86
CA ALA A 128 -8.49 0.74 0.58
C ALA A 128 -8.39 -0.19 -0.65
N GLY A 129 -7.71 -1.32 -0.53
CA GLY A 129 -7.50 -2.26 -1.64
C GLY A 129 -8.63 -3.25 -1.86
N ILE A 130 -9.33 -3.67 -0.80
CA ILE A 130 -10.39 -4.68 -0.86
C ILE A 130 -11.75 -4.06 -1.23
N ALA A 131 -12.02 -2.85 -0.78
CA ALA A 131 -13.32 -2.18 -0.98
C ALA A 131 -13.51 -1.57 -2.37
N GLY A 132 -12.52 -1.66 -3.26
CA GLY A 132 -12.55 -1.01 -4.56
C GLY A 132 -12.34 0.51 -4.43
N ALA A 133 -11.97 1.15 -5.51
CA ALA A 133 -11.52 2.54 -5.60
C ALA A 133 -12.53 3.63 -5.14
N THR A 134 -13.61 3.25 -4.49
CA THR A 134 -14.71 4.15 -4.08
C THR A 134 -14.70 4.51 -2.59
N THR A 135 -14.00 3.74 -1.76
CA THR A 135 -13.89 4.06 -0.32
C THR A 135 -12.52 4.63 -0.06
N GLY A 136 -12.48 5.87 0.38
CA GLY A 136 -11.25 6.58 0.71
C GLY A 136 -10.39 5.88 1.79
N LEU A 137 -9.24 6.47 2.11
CA LEU A 137 -8.42 6.00 3.22
C LEU A 137 -9.23 6.00 4.52
N PRO A 138 -9.09 4.98 5.38
CA PRO A 138 -9.77 4.93 6.67
C PRO A 138 -9.55 6.19 7.51
N VAL A 139 -10.55 6.59 8.28
CA VAL A 139 -10.50 7.78 9.14
C VAL A 139 -9.25 7.82 10.03
N PRO A 140 -8.82 6.71 10.67
CA PRO A 140 -7.58 6.70 11.46
C PRO A 140 -6.34 7.09 10.68
N VAL A 141 -6.27 6.69 9.40
CA VAL A 141 -5.14 6.99 8.52
C VAL A 141 -5.15 8.44 8.07
N LEU A 142 -6.32 8.96 7.71
CA LEU A 142 -6.48 10.38 7.37
C LEU A 142 -6.06 11.28 8.55
N SER A 143 -6.50 10.93 9.76
CA SER A 143 -6.13 11.65 10.99
C SER A 143 -4.63 11.60 11.24
N LEU A 144 -4.01 10.43 11.07
CA LEU A 144 -2.58 10.25 11.20
C LEU A 144 -1.79 11.06 10.16
N LEU A 145 -2.18 10.98 8.88
CA LEU A 145 -1.51 11.74 7.82
C LEU A 145 -1.64 13.25 8.03
N LYS A 146 -2.80 13.74 8.49
CA LYS A 146 -3.00 15.15 8.85
C LYS A 146 -2.10 15.57 10.01
N ALA A 147 -1.99 14.76 11.07
CA ALA A 147 -1.09 15.02 12.18
C ALA A 147 0.38 15.04 11.76
N LEU A 148 0.81 14.05 10.98
CA LEU A 148 2.18 13.97 10.45
C LEU A 148 2.51 15.16 9.55
N ARG A 149 1.57 15.63 8.72
CA ARG A 149 1.78 16.80 7.84
C ARG A 149 2.22 18.03 8.62
N GLY A 150 1.69 18.25 9.84
CA GLY A 150 2.06 19.38 10.69
C GLY A 150 3.42 19.24 11.37
N GLN A 151 3.91 18.02 11.54
CA GLN A 151 5.12 17.70 12.31
C GLN A 151 6.34 17.42 11.43
N VAL A 152 6.14 16.94 10.20
CA VAL A 152 7.22 16.58 9.27
C VAL A 152 7.88 17.84 8.71
N LYS A 153 9.19 17.99 8.94
CA LYS A 153 10.00 19.11 8.41
C LYS A 153 10.46 18.85 6.96
N ASP A 154 10.61 17.60 6.56
CA ASP A 154 11.05 17.24 5.21
C ASP A 154 9.99 17.59 4.16
N ALA A 155 10.35 18.47 3.23
CA ALA A 155 9.44 18.98 2.20
C ALA A 155 8.98 17.88 1.21
N LYS A 156 9.85 16.89 0.91
CA LYS A 156 9.52 15.78 0.00
C LYS A 156 8.48 14.87 0.66
N ILE A 157 8.66 14.54 1.94
CA ILE A 157 7.70 13.71 2.69
C ILE A 157 6.38 14.46 2.88
N ARG A 158 6.39 15.76 3.19
CA ARG A 158 5.15 16.57 3.25
C ARG A 158 4.38 16.55 1.92
N THR A 159 5.09 16.58 0.79
CA THR A 159 4.47 16.49 -0.54
C THR A 159 3.81 15.14 -0.75
N LYS A 160 4.44 14.04 -0.32
CA LYS A 160 3.88 12.68 -0.39
C LYS A 160 2.65 12.52 0.50
N ILE A 161 2.70 13.02 1.74
CA ILE A 161 1.55 13.06 2.66
C ILE A 161 0.39 13.83 2.02
N ARG A 162 0.66 15.03 1.45
CA ARG A 162 -0.36 15.83 0.78
C ARG A 162 -0.98 15.07 -0.38
N ARG A 163 -0.17 14.47 -1.26
CA ARG A 163 -0.66 13.67 -2.39
C ARG A 163 -1.53 12.50 -1.94
N ALA A 164 -1.12 11.79 -0.88
CA ALA A 164 -1.92 10.72 -0.30
C ALA A 164 -3.27 11.23 0.23
N LEU A 165 -3.32 12.40 0.85
CA LEU A 165 -4.55 13.05 1.29
C LEU A 165 -5.42 13.50 0.11
N ASP A 166 -4.83 14.14 -0.90
CA ASP A 166 -5.54 14.68 -2.07
C ASP A 166 -6.09 13.54 -2.96
N SER A 167 -5.45 12.37 -2.97
CA SER A 167 -5.95 11.20 -3.70
C SER A 167 -7.34 10.74 -3.26
N GLN A 168 -7.79 11.20 -2.08
CA GLN A 168 -9.09 10.90 -1.49
C GLN A 168 -10.18 11.89 -1.88
N GLN A 169 -9.83 13.13 -2.19
CA GLN A 169 -10.82 14.19 -2.49
C GLN A 169 -11.36 14.13 -3.93
N GLY A 170 -10.75 13.35 -4.80
CA GLY A 170 -11.19 13.16 -6.18
C GLY A 170 -12.03 11.89 -6.41
N ALA A 171 -12.62 11.32 -5.36
CA ALA A 171 -13.44 10.11 -5.42
C ALA A 171 -14.95 10.40 -5.12
N GLU A 172 -15.34 11.68 -5.05
CA GLU A 172 -16.75 12.11 -5.03
C GLU A 172 -17.32 12.27 -6.45
#